data_93efcbc5ba3261a5280b7818a9c1c5e6
#
_entry.id   93efcbc5ba3261a5280b7818a9c1c5e6
#
_cell.length_a   1.000
_cell.length_b   1.000
_cell.length_c   1.000
_cell.angle_alpha   90.00
_cell.angle_beta   90.00
_cell.angle_gamma   90.00
#
_symmetry.space_group_name_H-M   'P 1'
#
loop_
_entity.id
_entity.type
_entity.pdbx_description
1 polymer ?
#
loop_
_entity_poly.entity_id
_entity_poly.type
_entity_poly.pdbx_seq_one_letter_code
_entity_poly.pdbx_strand_id
1 'polypeptide(L)'
;RALANPAISSTVKILGAACGDEQEGSGFVVGHGLVATNAHVVAGESDTQVVVDGASYRGTVVLFDPAFDLAILRTSAPLGPVLTLDPNDVARGTQAAILGYPEDGPLTVGGAGISAQITALGRDIYNQGAVTRSVYSLSANVRPGNSGGPLVVAGGEVVGVVFSRSTVYPSVGYALASPGVLARVQAAQSLQAPVSTQKCATA
;
A
#
# COMPACT_ATOMS: atom_id res chain seq x y z
N ARG A 1 9.67 -15.76 -10.91
CA ARG A 1 10.41 -15.80 -9.63
C ARG A 1 11.49 -14.72 -9.53
N ALA A 2 12.11 -14.29 -10.61
CA ALA A 2 13.13 -13.23 -10.61
C ALA A 2 12.56 -11.81 -10.38
N LEU A 3 11.26 -11.61 -10.58
CA LEU A 3 10.57 -10.31 -10.48
C LEU A 3 10.44 -9.77 -9.04
N ALA A 4 10.45 -10.66 -8.03
CA ALA A 4 9.98 -10.29 -6.70
C ALA A 4 11.05 -10.37 -5.59
N ASN A 5 12.25 -10.81 -5.90
CA ASN A 5 13.21 -11.17 -4.85
C ASN A 5 13.62 -10.02 -3.89
N PRO A 6 13.91 -8.79 -4.34
CA PRO A 6 14.17 -7.68 -3.41
C PRO A 6 12.92 -7.22 -2.67
N ALA A 7 11.74 -7.32 -3.31
CA ALA A 7 10.49 -6.86 -2.73
C ALA A 7 9.95 -7.78 -1.63
N ILE A 8 10.30 -9.08 -1.67
CA ILE A 8 9.86 -10.06 -0.65
C ILE A 8 10.31 -9.63 0.75
N SER A 9 11.60 -9.32 0.91
CA SER A 9 12.16 -8.92 2.20
C SER A 9 11.78 -7.50 2.64
N SER A 10 11.16 -6.73 1.76
CA SER A 10 10.72 -5.36 2.02
C SER A 10 9.21 -5.21 2.15
N THR A 11 8.46 -6.28 1.92
CA THR A 11 7.01 -6.29 2.12
C THR A 11 6.69 -6.72 3.54
N VAL A 12 5.84 -5.95 4.21
CA VAL A 12 5.52 -6.11 5.62
C VAL A 12 4.01 -6.29 5.82
N LYS A 13 3.63 -6.94 6.92
CA LYS A 13 2.24 -7.01 7.35
C LYS A 13 1.94 -5.81 8.24
N ILE A 14 0.76 -5.22 8.09
CA ILE A 14 0.25 -4.13 8.93
C ILE A 14 -0.93 -4.66 9.74
N LEU A 15 -0.85 -4.51 11.05
CA LEU A 15 -1.91 -4.92 11.97
C LEU A 15 -2.24 -3.78 12.94
N GLY A 16 -3.50 -3.68 13.32
CA GLY A 16 -3.95 -2.76 14.36
C GLY A 16 -5.40 -3.01 14.72
N ALA A 17 -5.86 -2.30 15.72
CA ALA A 17 -7.25 -2.36 16.16
C ALA A 17 -7.89 -0.97 16.08
N ALA A 18 -9.08 -0.90 15.50
CA ALA A 18 -9.88 0.30 15.45
C ALA A 18 -11.36 -0.04 15.37
N CYS A 19 -12.21 0.79 16.00
CA CYS A 19 -13.67 0.64 15.97
C CYS A 19 -14.19 -0.75 16.35
N GLY A 20 -13.51 -1.42 17.26
CA GLY A 20 -13.92 -2.73 17.79
C GLY A 20 -13.47 -3.92 16.97
N ASP A 21 -12.76 -3.71 15.87
CA ASP A 21 -12.26 -4.78 15.00
C ASP A 21 -10.74 -4.70 14.83
N GLU A 22 -10.15 -5.85 14.50
CA GLU A 22 -8.79 -5.93 14.03
C GLU A 22 -8.75 -5.55 12.55
N GLN A 23 -7.83 -4.64 12.21
CA GLN A 23 -7.56 -4.25 10.84
C GLN A 23 -6.25 -4.86 10.39
N GLU A 24 -6.24 -5.34 9.16
CA GLU A 24 -5.08 -5.96 8.55
C GLU A 24 -4.83 -5.41 7.15
N GLY A 25 -3.58 -5.41 6.76
CA GLY A 25 -3.16 -5.01 5.43
C GLY A 25 -1.70 -5.33 5.20
N SER A 26 -1.20 -4.79 4.13
CA SER A 26 0.19 -4.91 3.70
C SER A 26 0.84 -3.53 3.61
N GLY A 27 2.15 -3.52 3.61
CA GLY A 27 2.96 -2.34 3.38
C GLY A 27 4.31 -2.73 2.83
N PHE A 28 5.15 -1.76 2.56
CA PHE A 28 6.51 -2.02 2.09
C PHE A 28 7.46 -0.88 2.46
N VAL A 29 8.75 -1.21 2.53
CA VAL A 29 9.79 -0.28 2.93
C VAL A 29 10.08 0.71 1.79
N VAL A 30 9.90 2.01 2.07
CA VAL A 30 10.09 3.11 1.10
C VAL A 30 11.21 4.07 1.47
N GLY A 31 11.80 3.89 2.65
CA GLY A 31 12.90 4.69 3.16
C GLY A 31 13.48 4.06 4.42
N HIS A 32 14.58 4.62 4.92
CA HIS A 32 15.18 4.16 6.16
C HIS A 32 14.22 4.41 7.34
N GLY A 33 13.63 3.34 7.85
CA GLY A 33 12.60 3.43 8.88
C GLY A 33 11.27 4.02 8.39
N LEU A 34 10.99 3.95 7.10
CA LEU A 34 9.72 4.38 6.51
C LEU A 34 9.02 3.24 5.78
N VAL A 35 7.74 3.09 6.04
CA VAL A 35 6.86 2.08 5.44
C VAL A 35 5.64 2.77 4.84
N ALA A 36 5.32 2.43 3.60
CA ALA A 36 4.09 2.87 2.95
C ALA A 36 2.99 1.81 3.08
N THR A 37 1.76 2.27 3.27
CA THR A 37 0.54 1.46 3.24
C THR A 37 -0.64 2.32 2.80
N ASN A 38 -1.85 1.77 2.72
CA ASN A 38 -3.04 2.57 2.48
C ASN A 38 -3.53 3.28 3.75
N ALA A 39 -4.12 4.45 3.58
CA ALA A 39 -4.75 5.16 4.68
C ALA A 39 -5.90 4.34 5.30
N HIS A 40 -6.72 3.66 4.48
CA HIS A 40 -7.83 2.87 5.00
C HIS A 40 -7.38 1.66 5.85
N VAL A 41 -6.15 1.18 5.68
CA VAL A 41 -5.58 0.09 6.49
C VAL A 41 -5.32 0.53 7.93
N VAL A 42 -4.92 1.79 8.14
CA VAL A 42 -4.56 2.31 9.47
C VAL A 42 -5.56 3.34 10.02
N ALA A 43 -6.64 3.60 9.31
CA ALA A 43 -7.64 4.59 9.71
C ALA A 43 -8.23 4.26 11.09
N GLY A 44 -8.22 5.24 12.00
CA GLY A 44 -8.73 5.11 13.36
C GLY A 44 -7.82 4.36 14.33
N GLU A 45 -6.67 3.84 13.88
CA GLU A 45 -5.73 3.14 14.74
C GLU A 45 -4.88 4.11 15.57
N SER A 46 -4.57 3.72 16.81
CA SER A 46 -3.65 4.44 17.69
C SER A 46 -2.36 3.65 17.99
N ASP A 47 -2.36 2.37 17.72
CA ASP A 47 -1.25 1.45 17.99
C ASP A 47 -1.06 0.48 16.82
N THR A 48 -0.61 1.03 15.70
CA THR A 48 -0.34 0.26 14.50
C THR A 48 0.95 -0.53 14.65
N GLN A 49 0.90 -1.81 14.30
CA GLN A 49 2.04 -2.73 14.31
C GLN A 49 2.48 -3.06 12.89
N VAL A 50 3.77 -3.05 12.68
CA VAL A 50 4.43 -3.53 11.45
C VAL A 50 5.09 -4.85 11.76
N VAL A 51 4.68 -5.91 11.08
CA VAL A 51 5.16 -7.27 11.36
C VAL A 51 6.06 -7.75 10.21
N VAL A 52 7.25 -8.18 10.57
CA VAL A 52 8.27 -8.71 9.66
C VAL A 52 8.83 -10.00 10.27
N ASP A 53 8.78 -11.10 9.55
CA ASP A 53 9.29 -12.41 9.99
C ASP A 53 8.81 -12.80 11.41
N GLY A 54 7.57 -12.49 11.72
CA GLY A 54 6.95 -12.78 13.03
C GLY A 54 7.33 -11.79 14.14
N ALA A 55 8.24 -10.86 13.92
CA ALA A 55 8.56 -9.80 14.86
C ALA A 55 7.68 -8.56 14.63
N SER A 56 7.15 -8.00 15.72
CA SER A 56 6.27 -6.84 15.69
C SER A 56 7.01 -5.57 16.11
N TYR A 57 6.83 -4.52 15.32
CA TYR A 57 7.43 -3.19 15.52
C TYR A 57 6.32 -2.16 15.53
N ARG A 58 6.42 -1.18 16.42
CA ARG A 58 5.48 -0.06 16.40
C ARG A 58 5.68 0.79 15.15
N GLY A 59 4.59 1.04 14.42
CA GLY A 59 4.56 1.97 13.30
C GLY A 59 3.86 3.28 13.68
N THR A 60 4.59 4.39 13.68
CA THR A 60 4.02 5.71 13.94
C THR A 60 3.60 6.33 12.62
N VAL A 61 2.33 6.61 12.45
CA VAL A 61 1.83 7.27 11.23
C VAL A 61 2.27 8.72 11.23
N VAL A 62 3.10 9.09 10.26
CA VAL A 62 3.65 10.45 10.10
C VAL A 62 3.06 11.20 8.91
N LEU A 63 2.40 10.51 8.01
CA LEU A 63 1.61 11.08 6.92
C LEU A 63 0.35 10.24 6.73
N PHE A 64 -0.80 10.92 6.67
CA PHE A 64 -2.10 10.28 6.47
C PHE A 64 -2.91 11.07 5.46
N ASP A 65 -3.12 10.50 4.29
CA ASP A 65 -3.83 11.14 3.17
C ASP A 65 -5.08 10.31 2.80
N PRO A 66 -6.23 10.62 3.39
CA PRO A 66 -7.46 9.87 3.14
C PRO A 66 -8.01 10.07 1.72
N ALA A 67 -7.70 11.17 1.06
CA ALA A 67 -8.14 11.44 -0.30
C ALA A 67 -7.38 10.59 -1.32
N PHE A 68 -6.07 10.45 -1.15
CA PHE A 68 -5.23 9.61 -2.01
C PHE A 68 -5.22 8.13 -1.59
N ASP A 69 -5.64 7.86 -0.36
CA ASP A 69 -5.59 6.53 0.27
C ASP A 69 -4.16 6.03 0.50
N LEU A 70 -3.31 6.88 1.03
CA LEU A 70 -1.95 6.53 1.40
C LEU A 70 -1.63 6.99 2.82
N ALA A 71 -0.87 6.17 3.53
CA ALA A 71 -0.25 6.50 4.81
C ALA A 71 1.21 6.09 4.80
N ILE A 72 2.04 6.88 5.49
CA ILE A 72 3.45 6.56 5.71
C ILE A 72 3.67 6.42 7.22
N LEU A 73 4.31 5.32 7.59
CA LEU A 73 4.65 4.99 8.95
C LEU A 73 6.15 5.09 9.16
N ARG A 74 6.54 5.57 10.33
CA ARG A 74 7.93 5.54 10.77
C ARG A 74 8.13 4.44 11.82
N THR A 75 9.20 3.69 11.67
CA THR A 75 9.63 2.65 12.60
C THR A 75 10.96 3.01 13.24
N SER A 76 11.24 2.49 14.45
CA SER A 76 12.47 2.77 15.19
C SER A 76 13.72 2.13 14.57
N ALA A 77 13.53 1.14 13.71
CA ALA A 77 14.61 0.43 13.02
C ALA A 77 14.25 0.24 11.54
N PRO A 78 15.24 0.11 10.65
CA PRO A 78 14.98 -0.28 9.27
C PRO A 78 14.48 -1.72 9.23
N LEU A 79 13.42 -1.98 8.46
CA LEU A 79 12.75 -3.29 8.40
C LEU A 79 13.06 -4.09 7.13
N GLY A 80 13.95 -3.60 6.29
CA GLY A 80 14.33 -4.27 5.06
C GLY A 80 14.97 -3.31 4.05
N PRO A 81 15.35 -3.81 2.88
CA PRO A 81 15.84 -2.98 1.79
C PRO A 81 14.80 -1.94 1.37
N VAL A 82 15.25 -0.74 1.04
CA VAL A 82 14.38 0.30 0.49
C VAL A 82 14.03 -0.04 -0.94
N LEU A 83 12.73 -0.10 -1.25
CA LEU A 83 12.25 -0.27 -2.62
C LEU A 83 12.21 1.07 -3.34
N THR A 84 12.70 1.08 -4.57
CA THR A 84 12.64 2.24 -5.45
C THR A 84 11.26 2.33 -6.08
N LEU A 85 10.66 3.51 -6.04
CA LEU A 85 9.41 3.82 -6.74
C LEU A 85 9.74 4.42 -8.11
N ASP A 86 9.07 3.90 -9.16
CA ASP A 86 9.19 4.46 -10.50
C ASP A 86 8.60 5.88 -10.52
N PRO A 87 9.36 6.89 -10.92
CA PRO A 87 8.84 8.26 -11.03
C PRO A 87 7.90 8.45 -12.22
N ASN A 88 7.78 7.47 -13.10
CA ASN A 88 6.99 7.53 -14.33
C ASN A 88 5.83 6.54 -14.29
N ASP A 89 4.84 6.80 -15.12
CA ASP A 89 3.78 5.85 -15.41
C ASP A 89 4.30 4.72 -16.29
N VAL A 90 3.74 3.53 -16.11
CA VAL A 90 4.06 2.36 -16.94
C VAL A 90 2.95 2.07 -17.94
N ALA A 91 3.33 1.46 -19.05
CA ALA A 91 2.43 1.21 -20.17
C ALA A 91 1.43 0.09 -19.88
N ARG A 92 0.27 0.16 -20.54
CA ARG A 92 -0.65 -0.97 -20.64
C ARG A 92 0.09 -2.20 -21.18
N GLY A 93 -0.22 -3.37 -20.60
CA GLY A 93 0.44 -4.63 -20.95
C GLY A 93 1.67 -4.94 -20.11
N THR A 94 2.14 -3.99 -19.31
CA THR A 94 3.26 -4.24 -18.38
C THR A 94 2.89 -5.37 -17.41
N GLN A 95 3.77 -6.36 -17.31
CA GLN A 95 3.64 -7.46 -16.35
C GLN A 95 4.25 -7.05 -15.01
N ALA A 96 3.55 -7.38 -13.95
CA ALA A 96 3.94 -7.03 -12.60
C ALA A 96 3.58 -8.16 -11.62
N ALA A 97 3.98 -7.99 -10.37
CA ALA A 97 3.58 -8.85 -9.27
C ALA A 97 3.04 -8.01 -8.11
N ILE A 98 2.01 -8.53 -7.46
CA ILE A 98 1.47 -8.00 -6.20
C ILE A 98 2.07 -8.81 -5.07
N LEU A 99 2.66 -8.15 -4.09
CA LEU A 99 3.11 -8.77 -2.85
C LEU A 99 2.23 -8.30 -1.69
N GLY A 100 1.90 -9.22 -0.79
CA GLY A 100 1.09 -8.87 0.37
C GLY A 100 0.75 -10.06 1.24
N TYR A 101 -0.01 -9.78 2.28
CA TYR A 101 -0.45 -10.74 3.31
C TYR A 101 -1.97 -10.88 3.27
N PRO A 102 -2.52 -11.60 2.28
CA PRO A 102 -3.97 -11.73 2.18
C PRO A 102 -4.55 -12.54 3.34
N GLU A 103 -5.69 -12.08 3.86
CA GLU A 103 -6.50 -12.80 4.86
C GLU A 103 -5.70 -13.17 6.11
N ASP A 104 -4.86 -12.24 6.58
CA ASP A 104 -3.91 -12.43 7.70
C ASP A 104 -2.97 -13.66 7.53
N GLY A 105 -2.88 -14.18 6.33
CA GLY A 105 -2.05 -15.33 5.98
C GLY A 105 -0.57 -14.99 5.80
N PRO A 106 0.19 -15.94 5.23
CA PRO A 106 1.60 -15.72 4.89
C PRO A 106 1.75 -14.78 3.69
N LEU A 107 2.98 -14.26 3.51
CA LEU A 107 3.33 -13.47 2.33
C LEU A 107 3.04 -14.25 1.05
N THR A 108 2.33 -13.62 0.14
CA THR A 108 2.06 -14.15 -1.19
C THR A 108 2.62 -13.23 -2.27
N VAL A 109 2.96 -13.84 -3.40
CA VAL A 109 3.36 -13.16 -4.63
C VAL A 109 2.39 -13.58 -5.72
N GLY A 110 1.55 -12.66 -6.16
CA GLY A 110 0.55 -12.90 -7.21
C GLY A 110 0.90 -12.18 -8.50
N GLY A 111 0.70 -12.84 -9.64
CA GLY A 111 0.86 -12.21 -10.95
C GLY A 111 -0.20 -11.13 -11.21
N ALA A 112 0.21 -10.06 -11.88
CA ALA A 112 -0.66 -8.98 -12.30
C ALA A 112 -0.25 -8.43 -13.67
N GLY A 113 -1.23 -7.97 -14.43
CA GLY A 113 -1.00 -7.24 -15.67
C GLY A 113 -1.69 -5.89 -15.62
N ILE A 114 -1.04 -4.84 -16.10
CA ILE A 114 -1.63 -3.52 -16.21
C ILE A 114 -2.54 -3.49 -17.43
N SER A 115 -3.86 -3.41 -17.20
CA SER A 115 -4.87 -3.42 -18.27
C SER A 115 -5.18 -2.02 -18.78
N ALA A 116 -5.14 -1.03 -17.89
CA ALA A 116 -5.39 0.37 -18.23
C ALA A 116 -4.83 1.27 -17.14
N GLN A 117 -4.53 2.53 -17.53
CA GLN A 117 -4.36 3.63 -16.58
C GLN A 117 -5.58 4.53 -16.72
N ILE A 118 -6.18 4.87 -15.59
CA ILE A 118 -7.37 5.72 -15.54
C ILE A 118 -7.18 6.85 -14.55
N THR A 119 -7.75 8.01 -14.89
CA THR A 119 -7.96 9.07 -13.92
C THR A 119 -9.29 8.81 -13.25
N ALA A 120 -9.25 8.17 -12.08
CA ALA A 120 -10.45 7.80 -11.35
C ALA A 120 -11.01 9.02 -10.61
N LEU A 121 -12.25 9.37 -10.90
CA LEU A 121 -13.04 10.27 -10.08
C LEU A 121 -13.82 9.43 -9.09
N GLY A 122 -13.56 9.63 -7.79
CA GLY A 122 -14.16 8.83 -6.74
C GLY A 122 -14.31 9.62 -5.45
N ARG A 123 -14.43 8.91 -4.36
CA ARG A 123 -14.53 9.45 -3.01
C ARG A 123 -13.31 9.07 -2.19
N ASP A 124 -13.11 9.78 -1.08
CA ASP A 124 -12.06 9.44 -0.11
C ASP A 124 -12.41 8.13 0.64
N ILE A 125 -11.53 7.72 1.55
CA ILE A 125 -11.74 6.48 2.33
C ILE A 125 -12.98 6.54 3.24
N TYR A 126 -13.56 7.71 3.46
CA TYR A 126 -14.79 7.93 4.24
C TYR A 126 -16.03 8.05 3.36
N ASN A 127 -15.91 7.75 2.09
CA ASN A 127 -16.97 7.88 1.09
C ASN A 127 -17.48 9.32 0.97
N GLN A 128 -16.58 10.30 1.09
CA GLN A 128 -16.89 11.73 1.08
C GLN A 128 -16.10 12.46 -0.02
N GLY A 129 -16.62 13.64 -0.41
CA GLY A 129 -15.97 14.52 -1.36
C GLY A 129 -15.89 13.97 -2.78
N ALA A 130 -15.19 14.70 -3.63
CA ALA A 130 -14.81 14.25 -4.95
C ALA A 130 -13.28 14.28 -5.05
N VAL A 131 -12.64 13.13 -5.24
CA VAL A 131 -11.20 13.01 -5.34
C VAL A 131 -10.83 12.42 -6.69
N THR A 132 -9.74 12.93 -7.26
CA THR A 132 -9.19 12.44 -8.51
C THR A 132 -7.85 11.77 -8.24
N ARG A 133 -7.70 10.53 -8.71
CA ARG A 133 -6.49 9.74 -8.55
C ARG A 133 -6.08 9.14 -9.89
N SER A 134 -4.77 9.09 -10.15
CA SER A 134 -4.23 8.26 -11.22
C SER A 134 -4.07 6.84 -10.71
N VAL A 135 -4.79 5.90 -11.31
CA VAL A 135 -4.80 4.49 -10.90
C VAL A 135 -4.58 3.57 -12.09
N TYR A 136 -4.02 2.40 -11.81
CA TYR A 136 -3.99 1.29 -12.75
C TYR A 136 -5.15 0.34 -12.47
N SER A 137 -5.85 -0.03 -13.53
CA SER A 137 -6.69 -1.23 -13.54
C SER A 137 -5.81 -2.43 -13.82
N LEU A 138 -5.94 -3.46 -13.00
CA LEU A 138 -5.11 -4.65 -13.04
C LEU A 138 -5.92 -5.87 -13.42
N SER A 139 -5.37 -6.70 -14.30
CA SER A 139 -5.76 -8.10 -14.40
C SER A 139 -5.02 -8.86 -13.29
N ALA A 140 -5.70 -9.09 -12.18
CA ALA A 140 -5.12 -9.68 -10.98
C ALA A 140 -6.20 -10.16 -10.01
N ASN A 141 -5.87 -11.17 -9.23
CA ASN A 141 -6.71 -11.61 -8.12
C ASN A 141 -6.25 -10.89 -6.83
N VAL A 142 -6.92 -9.80 -6.51
CA VAL A 142 -6.69 -9.03 -5.27
C VAL A 142 -7.62 -9.55 -4.18
N ARG A 143 -7.03 -9.93 -3.04
CA ARG A 143 -7.76 -10.43 -1.87
C ARG A 143 -7.67 -9.44 -0.70
N PRO A 144 -8.62 -9.47 0.26
CA PRO A 144 -8.51 -8.71 1.49
C PRO A 144 -7.13 -8.94 2.16
N GLY A 145 -6.50 -7.86 2.66
CA GLY A 145 -5.15 -7.91 3.19
C GLY A 145 -4.05 -7.58 2.17
N ASN A 146 -4.32 -7.60 0.86
CA ASN A 146 -3.38 -7.14 -0.16
C ASN A 146 -3.27 -5.61 -0.24
N SER A 147 -4.23 -4.89 0.33
CA SER A 147 -4.23 -3.43 0.39
C SER A 147 -2.96 -2.89 1.06
N GLY A 148 -2.33 -1.92 0.43
CA GLY A 148 -1.07 -1.33 0.85
C GLY A 148 0.18 -2.05 0.34
N GLY A 149 0.02 -3.23 -0.26
CA GLY A 149 1.12 -3.99 -0.84
C GLY A 149 1.65 -3.38 -2.13
N PRO A 150 2.95 -3.58 -2.43
CA PRO A 150 3.57 -3.04 -3.62
C PRO A 150 3.16 -3.82 -4.87
N LEU A 151 2.99 -3.08 -5.97
CA LEU A 151 2.95 -3.61 -7.32
C LEU A 151 4.33 -3.42 -7.93
N VAL A 152 5.03 -4.52 -8.22
CA VAL A 152 6.43 -4.48 -8.66
C VAL A 152 6.61 -5.07 -10.05
N VAL A 153 7.50 -4.47 -10.81
CA VAL A 153 7.92 -4.97 -12.13
C VAL A 153 9.23 -5.76 -12.05
N ALA A 154 9.65 -6.34 -13.17
CA ALA A 154 10.94 -6.99 -13.27
C ALA A 154 12.07 -6.05 -12.81
N GLY A 155 12.95 -6.55 -11.95
CA GLY A 155 14.00 -5.74 -11.32
C GLY A 155 13.63 -5.22 -9.93
N GLY A 156 12.37 -5.35 -9.50
CA GLY A 156 11.94 -5.03 -8.14
C GLY A 156 11.51 -3.57 -7.93
N GLU A 157 11.40 -2.79 -8.99
CA GLU A 157 10.91 -1.42 -8.91
C GLU A 157 9.41 -1.39 -8.69
N VAL A 158 8.95 -0.52 -7.78
CA VAL A 158 7.54 -0.36 -7.44
C VAL A 158 6.89 0.61 -8.42
N VAL A 159 5.87 0.15 -9.10
CA VAL A 159 5.08 0.94 -10.05
C VAL A 159 3.72 1.36 -9.52
N GLY A 160 3.31 0.82 -8.38
CA GLY A 160 2.04 1.18 -7.76
C GLY A 160 1.86 0.58 -6.38
N VAL A 161 0.75 0.97 -5.75
CA VAL A 161 0.29 0.46 -4.45
C VAL A 161 -1.12 -0.07 -4.60
N VAL A 162 -1.32 -1.35 -4.33
CA VAL A 162 -2.65 -1.98 -4.38
C VAL A 162 -3.54 -1.36 -3.31
N PHE A 163 -4.76 -0.95 -3.67
CA PHE A 163 -5.65 -0.34 -2.69
C PHE A 163 -7.09 -0.86 -2.74
N SER A 164 -7.49 -1.53 -3.83
CA SER A 164 -8.87 -1.94 -4.00
C SER A 164 -8.99 -3.09 -5.00
N ARG A 165 -10.13 -3.73 -4.99
CA ARG A 165 -10.55 -4.70 -5.99
C ARG A 165 -11.92 -4.34 -6.54
N SER A 166 -12.24 -4.83 -7.73
CA SER A 166 -13.57 -4.69 -8.29
C SER A 166 -14.59 -5.45 -7.44
N THR A 167 -15.75 -4.84 -7.21
CA THR A 167 -16.90 -5.50 -6.57
C THR A 167 -17.70 -6.35 -7.55
N VAL A 168 -17.41 -6.23 -8.85
CA VAL A 168 -18.14 -6.92 -9.93
C VAL A 168 -17.31 -8.02 -10.58
N TYR A 169 -16.02 -7.74 -10.82
CA TYR A 169 -15.12 -8.64 -11.54
C TYR A 169 -14.02 -9.16 -10.61
N PRO A 170 -14.04 -10.46 -10.23
CA PRO A 170 -13.07 -11.01 -9.25
C PRO A 170 -11.62 -10.94 -9.71
N SER A 171 -11.37 -10.89 -11.01
CA SER A 171 -10.02 -10.83 -11.60
C SER A 171 -9.55 -9.42 -11.91
N VAL A 172 -10.22 -8.39 -11.37
CA VAL A 172 -9.86 -6.98 -11.56
C VAL A 172 -9.54 -6.34 -10.22
N GLY A 173 -8.35 -5.79 -10.13
CA GLY A 173 -7.89 -4.98 -9.00
C GLY A 173 -7.48 -3.59 -9.43
N TYR A 174 -7.12 -2.76 -8.45
CA TYR A 174 -6.70 -1.38 -8.67
C TYR A 174 -5.48 -1.05 -7.83
N ALA A 175 -4.56 -0.28 -8.42
CA ALA A 175 -3.39 0.23 -7.73
C ALA A 175 -3.23 1.74 -7.96
N LEU A 176 -2.80 2.44 -6.93
CA LEU A 176 -2.35 3.82 -7.05
C LEU A 176 -1.09 3.84 -7.90
N ALA A 177 -1.00 4.73 -8.88
CA ALA A 177 0.20 4.87 -9.70
C ALA A 177 1.35 5.47 -8.89
N SER A 178 2.57 4.96 -9.10
CA SER A 178 3.74 5.31 -8.30
C SER A 178 4.15 6.77 -8.27
N PRO A 179 3.96 7.61 -9.33
CA PRO A 179 4.36 9.01 -9.23
C PRO A 179 3.69 9.77 -8.07
N GLY A 180 2.40 9.57 -7.85
CA GLY A 180 1.67 10.18 -6.73
C GLY A 180 2.10 9.63 -5.36
N VAL A 181 2.43 8.35 -5.29
CA VAL A 181 2.99 7.71 -4.09
C VAL A 181 4.36 8.30 -3.77
N LEU A 182 5.23 8.41 -4.77
CA LEU A 182 6.58 8.96 -4.62
C LEU A 182 6.56 10.39 -4.06
N ALA A 183 5.65 11.24 -4.53
CA ALA A 183 5.52 12.60 -4.02
C ALA A 183 5.24 12.62 -2.50
N ARG A 184 4.41 11.72 -2.00
CA ARG A 184 4.09 11.60 -0.58
C ARG A 184 5.22 10.98 0.24
N VAL A 185 5.92 9.99 -0.33
CA VAL A 185 7.13 9.42 0.30
C VAL A 185 8.21 10.49 0.45
N GLN A 186 8.43 11.31 -0.57
CA GLN A 186 9.39 12.43 -0.50
C GLN A 186 8.99 13.44 0.57
N ALA A 187 7.71 13.79 0.67
CA ALA A 187 7.22 14.68 1.72
C ALA A 187 7.43 14.09 3.13
N ALA A 188 7.30 12.77 3.29
CA ALA A 188 7.42 12.09 4.58
C ALA A 188 8.88 11.93 5.06
N GLN A 189 9.87 12.12 4.23
CA GLN A 189 11.30 11.95 4.58
C GLN A 189 11.70 12.75 5.80
N SER A 190 11.20 13.98 5.94
CA SER A 190 11.51 14.90 7.05
C SER A 190 10.49 14.84 8.20
N LEU A 191 9.41 14.07 8.07
CA LEU A 191 8.34 14.00 9.07
C LEU A 191 8.70 13.02 10.19
N GLN A 192 8.58 13.46 11.44
CA GLN A 192 8.86 12.67 12.64
C GLN A 192 7.65 12.57 13.57
N ALA A 193 6.82 13.62 13.61
CA ALA A 193 5.73 13.71 14.55
C ALA A 193 4.54 12.83 14.10
N PRO A 194 3.87 12.13 15.04
CA PRO A 194 2.66 11.39 14.74
C PRO A 194 1.55 12.34 14.28
N VAL A 195 0.77 11.90 13.32
CA VAL A 195 -0.46 12.58 12.86
C VAL A 195 -1.68 11.75 13.22
N SER A 196 -2.84 12.40 13.25
CA SER A 196 -4.10 11.70 13.47
C SER A 196 -4.40 10.74 12.32
N THR A 197 -4.79 9.52 12.64
CA THR A 197 -5.35 8.55 11.71
C THR A 197 -6.86 8.72 11.52
N GLN A 198 -7.42 9.76 12.10
CA GLN A 198 -8.82 10.16 12.02
C GLN A 198 -9.78 9.06 12.51
N LYS A 199 -10.95 8.96 11.92
CA LYS A 199 -11.93 7.90 12.22
C LYS A 199 -11.67 6.65 11.38
N CYS A 200 -12.29 5.53 11.75
CA CYS A 200 -12.26 4.32 10.95
C CYS A 200 -12.82 4.57 9.55
N ALA A 201 -12.26 3.90 8.55
CA ALA A 201 -12.81 3.93 7.22
C ALA A 201 -14.21 3.29 7.20
N THR A 202 -15.09 3.84 6.38
CA THR A 202 -16.39 3.21 6.13
C THR A 202 -16.20 1.98 5.25
N ALA A 203 -16.84 0.89 5.66
CA ALA A 203 -16.86 -0.33 4.88
C ALA A 203 -17.65 -0.13 3.56
#